data_c5d37cc95af9877d1c225bafe74eb233
#
_entry.id   c5d37cc95af9877d1c225bafe74eb233
#
_cell.length_a   1.000
_cell.length_b   1.000
_cell.length_c   1.000
_cell.angle_alpha   90.00
_cell.angle_beta   90.00
_cell.angle_gamma   90.00
#
_symmetry.space_group_name_H-M   'P 1'
#
loop_
_entity.id
_entity.type
_entity.pdbx_description
1 polymer ?
#
loop_
_entity_poly.entity_id
_entity_poly.type
_entity_poly.pdbx_seq_one_letter_code
_entity_poly.pdbx_strand_id
1 'polypeptide(L)'
;MSVTTNGTGTVSNSHKPQTRMTPIPNSHRGEPIEVLLVEDSPDDADLTMDALRNGRVRNRITHVEDGVQAMAFLRREGKYADAPRPDLILLDLNLPRKSGREVLAEVKQDPDLRRIPVVIMTSSDDEQDILAAYNLYVNCYVTKPVDLDQFIGVVKSIEQFWFTIVKLPAA
;
A
#
# COMPACT_ATOMS: atom_id res chain seq x y z
N MET A 1 -55.85 51.33 28.91
CA MET A 1 -54.71 51.03 29.83
C MET A 1 -53.99 49.83 29.28
N SER A 2 -52.86 50.06 28.56
CA SER A 2 -51.49 49.78 28.96
C SER A 2 -51.28 48.31 29.29
N VAL A 3 -50.35 47.56 28.75
CA VAL A 3 -48.91 47.79 28.55
C VAL A 3 -48.33 46.73 27.56
N THR A 4 -47.44 47.19 26.73
CA THR A 4 -46.50 46.49 25.86
C THR A 4 -45.48 45.72 26.66
N THR A 5 -45.05 44.54 26.19
CA THR A 5 -43.64 44.14 26.37
C THR A 5 -43.16 43.32 25.21
N ASN A 6 -42.11 43.84 24.57
CA ASN A 6 -41.21 43.16 23.58
C ASN A 6 -40.38 42.07 24.24
N GLY A 7 -40.24 40.92 23.55
CA GLY A 7 -39.27 39.90 23.88
C GLY A 7 -38.48 39.51 22.63
N THR A 8 -37.35 40.18 22.41
CA THR A 8 -36.34 39.81 21.39
C THR A 8 -35.61 38.55 21.81
N GLY A 9 -35.94 37.41 21.17
CA GLY A 9 -35.19 36.16 21.31
C GLY A 9 -33.99 36.14 20.35
N THR A 10 -32.82 36.39 20.87
CA THR A 10 -31.56 36.24 20.17
C THR A 10 -31.28 34.74 19.97
N VAL A 11 -31.33 34.27 18.71
CA VAL A 11 -30.93 32.92 18.37
C VAL A 11 -29.40 32.90 18.30
N SER A 12 -28.78 32.33 19.34
CA SER A 12 -27.35 32.08 19.41
C SER A 12 -26.98 30.93 18.45
N ASN A 13 -26.37 31.28 17.34
CA ASN A 13 -25.87 30.35 16.36
C ASN A 13 -24.50 29.81 16.86
N SER A 14 -24.52 28.69 17.59
CA SER A 14 -23.30 28.03 18.04
C SER A 14 -22.63 27.35 16.86
N HIS A 15 -21.68 28.05 16.24
CA HIS A 15 -20.74 27.49 15.29
C HIS A 15 -19.86 26.44 16.02
N LYS A 16 -20.11 25.17 15.78
CA LYS A 16 -19.12 24.11 16.11
C LYS A 16 -17.87 24.34 15.27
N PRO A 17 -16.67 24.38 15.86
CA PRO A 17 -15.45 24.47 15.08
C PRO A 17 -15.29 23.16 14.27
N GLN A 18 -15.29 23.28 12.95
CA GLN A 18 -14.85 22.21 12.08
C GLN A 18 -13.36 22.01 12.34
N THR A 19 -13.03 20.93 13.02
CA THR A 19 -11.65 20.47 13.17
C THR A 19 -11.12 20.15 11.77
N ARG A 20 -10.36 21.07 11.17
CA ARG A 20 -9.55 20.77 10.01
C ARG A 20 -8.61 19.64 10.41
N MET A 21 -8.84 18.44 9.89
CA MET A 21 -7.84 17.39 9.93
C MET A 21 -6.61 17.88 9.15
N THR A 22 -5.62 18.34 9.86
CA THR A 22 -4.30 18.57 9.28
C THR A 22 -3.76 17.23 8.82
N PRO A 23 -3.30 17.08 7.57
CA PRO A 23 -2.64 15.85 7.14
C PRO A 23 -1.48 15.58 8.07
N ILE A 24 -1.42 14.39 8.66
CA ILE A 24 -0.28 13.96 9.48
C ILE A 24 0.89 13.84 8.51
N PRO A 25 1.97 14.61 8.68
CA PRO A 25 3.09 14.50 7.76
C PRO A 25 3.68 13.09 7.85
N ASN A 26 3.68 12.39 6.72
CA ASN A 26 4.38 11.13 6.57
C ASN A 26 5.87 11.36 6.89
N SER A 27 6.45 10.56 7.76
CA SER A 27 7.79 10.76 8.31
C SER A 27 8.94 10.51 7.32
N HIS A 28 8.66 10.23 6.07
CA HIS A 28 9.65 10.28 4.99
C HIS A 28 9.94 11.74 4.66
N ARG A 29 10.95 12.31 5.28
CA ARG A 29 11.41 13.70 5.15
C ARG A 29 11.80 14.03 3.70
N GLY A 30 10.83 14.08 2.78
CA GLY A 30 11.04 14.46 1.38
C GLY A 30 11.63 13.36 0.47
N GLU A 31 11.97 12.20 0.98
CA GLU A 31 12.42 11.06 0.16
C GLU A 31 11.23 10.30 -0.45
N PRO A 32 11.37 9.78 -1.68
CA PRO A 32 10.33 8.97 -2.29
C PRO A 32 10.16 7.64 -1.56
N ILE A 33 8.94 7.11 -1.52
CA ILE A 33 8.64 5.78 -0.98
C ILE A 33 9.21 4.72 -1.93
N GLU A 34 10.00 3.79 -1.41
CA GLU A 34 10.57 2.68 -2.18
C GLU A 34 9.58 1.51 -2.21
N VAL A 35 9.13 1.14 -3.40
CA VAL A 35 8.18 0.05 -3.62
C VAL A 35 8.84 -1.07 -4.41
N LEU A 36 8.77 -2.29 -3.91
CA LEU A 36 9.10 -3.49 -4.67
C LEU A 36 7.81 -4.08 -5.23
N LEU A 37 7.69 -4.09 -6.56
CA LEU A 37 6.60 -4.75 -7.28
C LEU A 37 7.09 -6.11 -7.79
N VAL A 38 6.44 -7.19 -7.37
CA VAL A 38 6.73 -8.57 -7.79
C VAL A 38 5.55 -9.08 -8.60
N GLU A 39 5.69 -9.10 -9.91
CA GLU A 39 4.62 -9.34 -10.88
C GLU A 39 5.21 -9.93 -12.16
N ASP A 40 4.72 -11.07 -12.63
CA ASP A 40 5.19 -11.72 -13.83
C ASP A 40 4.43 -11.32 -15.10
N SER A 41 3.23 -10.77 -14.96
CA SER A 41 2.46 -10.20 -16.06
C SER A 41 2.99 -8.80 -16.42
N PRO A 42 3.56 -8.59 -17.62
CA PRO A 42 4.05 -7.28 -18.03
C PRO A 42 2.94 -6.23 -18.06
N ASP A 43 1.74 -6.61 -18.51
CA ASP A 43 0.62 -5.68 -18.61
C ASP A 43 0.15 -5.21 -17.23
N ASP A 44 0.02 -6.13 -16.27
CA ASP A 44 -0.36 -5.78 -14.90
C ASP A 44 0.73 -4.95 -14.20
N ALA A 45 1.99 -5.26 -14.46
CA ALA A 45 3.12 -4.50 -13.94
C ALA A 45 3.12 -3.07 -14.46
N ASP A 46 2.96 -2.89 -15.78
CA ASP A 46 2.93 -1.56 -16.40
C ASP A 46 1.75 -0.73 -15.89
N LEU A 47 0.56 -1.31 -15.83
CA LEU A 47 -0.63 -0.65 -15.27
C LEU A 47 -0.44 -0.23 -13.81
N THR A 48 0.12 -1.12 -13.00
CA THR A 48 0.39 -0.84 -11.59
C THR A 48 1.41 0.31 -11.45
N MET A 49 2.49 0.23 -12.20
CA MET A 49 3.54 1.26 -12.18
C MET A 49 3.00 2.62 -12.65
N ASP A 50 2.22 2.66 -13.72
CA ASP A 50 1.63 3.89 -14.24
C ASP A 50 0.63 4.51 -13.25
N ALA A 51 -0.22 3.68 -12.63
CA ALA A 51 -1.17 4.15 -11.64
C ALA A 51 -0.48 4.76 -10.41
N LEU A 52 0.61 4.13 -9.93
CA LEU A 52 1.40 4.64 -8.80
C LEU A 52 2.21 5.89 -9.15
N ARG A 53 2.84 5.95 -10.34
CA ARG A 53 3.62 7.11 -10.80
C ARG A 53 2.76 8.35 -11.02
N ASN A 54 1.52 8.15 -11.47
CA ASN A 54 0.53 9.22 -11.64
C ASN A 54 -0.20 9.60 -10.34
N GLY A 55 0.18 8.98 -9.24
CA GLY A 55 -0.34 9.26 -7.91
C GLY A 55 0.17 10.58 -7.32
N ARG A 56 -0.29 10.89 -6.12
CA ARG A 56 0.04 12.15 -5.43
C ARG A 56 1.32 12.08 -4.61
N VAL A 57 1.78 10.88 -4.29
CA VAL A 57 2.92 10.65 -3.42
C VAL A 57 4.14 10.26 -4.25
N ARG A 58 5.26 10.91 -4.00
CA ARG A 58 6.52 10.55 -4.66
C ARG A 58 6.92 9.14 -4.27
N ASN A 59 7.10 8.28 -5.27
CA ASN A 59 7.52 6.91 -5.08
C ASN A 59 8.60 6.53 -6.10
N ARG A 60 9.34 5.47 -5.78
CA ARG A 60 10.29 4.80 -6.64
C ARG A 60 9.92 3.32 -6.68
N ILE A 61 9.69 2.77 -7.87
CA ILE A 61 9.21 1.40 -8.03
C ILE A 61 10.31 0.59 -8.67
N THR A 62 10.71 -0.49 -8.01
CA THR A 62 11.53 -1.55 -8.61
C THR A 62 10.61 -2.72 -8.93
N HIS A 63 10.59 -3.11 -10.20
CA HIS A 63 9.83 -4.25 -10.69
C HIS A 63 10.74 -5.47 -10.88
N VAL A 64 10.28 -6.62 -10.42
CA VAL A 64 10.88 -7.94 -10.64
C VAL A 64 9.79 -8.95 -11.03
N GLU A 65 10.15 -9.93 -11.87
CA GLU A 65 9.18 -10.80 -12.55
C GLU A 65 8.96 -12.15 -11.85
N ASP A 66 9.69 -12.45 -10.78
CA ASP A 66 9.57 -13.73 -10.07
C ASP A 66 10.09 -13.67 -8.63
N GLY A 67 9.74 -14.70 -7.87
CA GLY A 67 10.11 -14.77 -6.47
C GLY A 67 11.61 -14.95 -6.20
N VAL A 68 12.38 -15.51 -7.14
CA VAL A 68 13.84 -15.62 -6.98
C VAL A 68 14.49 -14.25 -7.07
N GLN A 69 14.10 -13.45 -8.07
CA GLN A 69 14.56 -12.07 -8.20
C GLN A 69 14.11 -11.21 -7.01
N ALA A 70 12.88 -11.40 -6.53
CA ALA A 70 12.38 -10.70 -5.35
C ALA A 70 13.26 -10.94 -4.12
N MET A 71 13.60 -12.20 -3.82
CA MET A 71 14.47 -12.53 -2.69
C MET A 71 15.89 -12.03 -2.88
N ALA A 72 16.44 -12.11 -4.09
CA ALA A 72 17.77 -11.56 -4.40
C ALA A 72 17.82 -10.03 -4.20
N PHE A 73 16.76 -9.32 -4.61
CA PHE A 73 16.62 -7.87 -4.35
C PHE A 73 16.56 -7.57 -2.85
N LEU A 74 15.70 -8.25 -2.12
CA LEU A 74 15.51 -8.04 -0.69
C LEU A 74 16.75 -8.34 0.14
N ARG A 75 17.54 -9.33 -0.27
CA ARG A 75 18.81 -9.73 0.36
C ARG A 75 20.03 -8.97 -0.17
N ARG A 76 19.81 -8.12 -1.18
CA ARG A 76 20.89 -7.36 -1.85
C ARG A 76 21.96 -8.28 -2.45
N GLU A 77 21.54 -9.31 -3.16
CA GLU A 77 22.41 -10.29 -3.78
C GLU A 77 22.67 -10.00 -5.26
N GLY A 78 23.85 -10.32 -5.73
CA GLY A 78 24.25 -10.22 -7.15
C GLY A 78 24.07 -8.80 -7.72
N LYS A 79 23.28 -8.67 -8.79
CA LYS A 79 23.00 -7.38 -9.45
C LYS A 79 22.25 -6.37 -8.56
N TYR A 80 21.74 -6.82 -7.42
CA TYR A 80 20.97 -6.01 -6.47
C TYR A 80 21.78 -5.60 -5.22
N ALA A 81 23.12 -5.73 -5.24
CA ALA A 81 23.97 -5.43 -4.09
C ALA A 81 23.75 -4.03 -3.51
N ASP A 82 23.45 -3.04 -4.36
CA ASP A 82 23.19 -1.66 -3.96
C ASP A 82 21.69 -1.30 -3.93
N ALA A 83 20.82 -2.31 -3.94
CA ALA A 83 19.37 -2.07 -3.94
C ALA A 83 18.91 -1.38 -2.66
N PRO A 84 17.98 -0.41 -2.76
CA PRO A 84 17.37 0.21 -1.59
C PRO A 84 16.51 -0.83 -0.84
N ARG A 85 16.33 -0.62 0.46
CA ARG A 85 15.34 -1.38 1.21
C ARG A 85 13.95 -0.85 0.85
N PRO A 86 13.01 -1.71 0.41
CA PRO A 86 11.67 -1.25 0.12
C PRO A 86 10.89 -0.90 1.39
N ASP A 87 10.06 0.11 1.30
CA ASP A 87 9.09 0.51 2.32
C ASP A 87 7.80 -0.31 2.24
N LEU A 88 7.50 -0.83 1.05
CA LEU A 88 6.32 -1.65 0.75
C LEU A 88 6.64 -2.68 -0.33
N ILE A 89 6.10 -3.89 -0.16
CA ILE A 89 6.13 -4.95 -1.18
C ILE A 89 4.71 -5.14 -1.71
N LEU A 90 4.52 -5.00 -3.02
CA LEU A 90 3.34 -5.46 -3.76
C LEU A 90 3.68 -6.81 -4.39
N LEU A 91 2.94 -7.85 -4.07
CA LEU A 91 3.32 -9.23 -4.34
C LEU A 91 2.18 -10.01 -4.98
N ASP A 92 2.39 -10.52 -6.21
CA ASP A 92 1.52 -11.55 -6.76
C ASP A 92 1.86 -12.92 -6.14
N LEU A 93 0.86 -13.76 -5.94
CA LEU A 93 1.05 -15.14 -5.49
C LEU A 93 1.47 -16.07 -6.61
N ASN A 94 0.98 -15.83 -7.83
CA ASN A 94 1.16 -16.71 -9.00
C ASN A 94 2.42 -16.35 -9.78
N LEU A 95 3.58 -16.57 -9.18
CA LEU A 95 4.86 -16.25 -9.79
C LEU A 95 5.56 -17.51 -10.30
N PRO A 96 6.36 -17.41 -11.39
CA PRO A 96 7.23 -18.50 -11.84
C PRO A 96 8.43 -18.69 -10.90
N ARG A 97 9.07 -19.83 -10.99
CA ARG A 97 10.29 -20.24 -10.27
C ARG A 97 10.11 -20.34 -8.75
N LYS A 98 9.80 -19.26 -8.07
CA LYS A 98 9.46 -19.23 -6.65
C LYS A 98 8.15 -18.49 -6.50
N SER A 99 7.15 -19.14 -5.91
CA SER A 99 5.81 -18.59 -5.73
C SER A 99 5.80 -17.40 -4.76
N GLY A 100 4.80 -16.54 -4.89
CA GLY A 100 4.62 -15.43 -3.95
C GLY A 100 4.39 -15.87 -2.51
N ARG A 101 3.80 -17.07 -2.29
CA ARG A 101 3.66 -17.64 -0.94
C ARG A 101 5.01 -17.98 -0.31
N GLU A 102 5.93 -18.57 -1.08
CA GLU A 102 7.29 -18.85 -0.62
C GLU A 102 8.03 -17.55 -0.31
N VAL A 103 7.90 -16.53 -1.17
CA VAL A 103 8.45 -15.19 -0.91
C VAL A 103 7.90 -14.60 0.38
N LEU A 104 6.57 -14.63 0.57
CA LEU A 104 5.93 -14.13 1.79
C LEU A 104 6.45 -14.85 3.03
N ALA A 105 6.53 -16.20 2.99
CA ALA A 105 7.02 -17.00 4.09
C ALA A 105 8.48 -16.65 4.46
N GLU A 106 9.36 -16.52 3.47
CA GLU A 106 10.75 -16.15 3.69
C GLU A 106 10.88 -14.73 4.25
N VAL A 107 10.14 -13.77 3.72
CA VAL A 107 10.14 -12.38 4.21
C VAL A 107 9.66 -12.30 5.66
N LYS A 108 8.61 -13.03 6.03
CA LYS A 108 8.05 -12.98 7.40
C LYS A 108 8.85 -13.75 8.43
N GLN A 109 9.65 -14.73 8.00
CA GLN A 109 10.58 -15.47 8.86
C GLN A 109 11.92 -14.77 9.06
N ASP A 110 12.31 -13.88 8.15
CA ASP A 110 13.57 -13.16 8.20
C ASP A 110 13.48 -11.98 9.19
N PRO A 111 14.34 -11.91 10.22
CA PRO A 111 14.33 -10.84 11.23
C PRO A 111 14.46 -9.44 10.65
N ASP A 112 15.19 -9.29 9.55
CA ASP A 112 15.46 -8.00 8.92
C ASP A 112 14.36 -7.59 7.95
N LEU A 113 13.73 -8.57 7.28
CA LEU A 113 12.72 -8.32 6.25
C LEU A 113 11.28 -8.29 6.79
N ARG A 114 10.98 -9.03 7.86
CA ARG A 114 9.60 -9.19 8.37
C ARG A 114 8.86 -7.90 8.71
N ARG A 115 9.60 -6.80 8.95
CA ARG A 115 9.03 -5.48 9.25
C ARG A 115 8.49 -4.79 8.01
N ILE A 116 8.90 -5.22 6.80
CA ILE A 116 8.42 -4.62 5.56
C ILE A 116 6.95 -5.05 5.37
N PRO A 117 6.02 -4.10 5.22
CA PRO A 117 4.64 -4.43 4.90
C PRO A 117 4.57 -5.13 3.54
N VAL A 118 3.73 -6.17 3.48
CA VAL A 118 3.44 -6.90 2.25
C VAL A 118 1.95 -6.79 1.95
N VAL A 119 1.65 -6.28 0.77
CA VAL A 119 0.31 -6.27 0.18
C VAL A 119 0.30 -7.31 -0.93
N ILE A 120 -0.53 -8.34 -0.79
CA ILE A 120 -0.78 -9.28 -1.86
C ILE A 120 -1.79 -8.67 -2.82
N MET A 121 -1.47 -8.74 -4.11
CA MET A 121 -2.32 -8.32 -5.20
C MET A 121 -2.29 -9.39 -6.29
N THR A 122 -3.31 -10.24 -6.31
CA THR A 122 -3.35 -11.47 -7.12
C THR A 122 -4.73 -11.70 -7.74
N SER A 123 -4.78 -12.45 -8.83
CA SER A 123 -6.05 -12.89 -9.43
C SER A 123 -6.71 -14.06 -8.67
N SER A 124 -6.02 -14.65 -7.70
CA SER A 124 -6.60 -15.73 -6.88
C SER A 124 -7.57 -15.17 -5.84
N ASP A 125 -8.79 -15.70 -5.82
CA ASP A 125 -9.83 -15.47 -4.81
C ASP A 125 -10.11 -16.74 -3.98
N ASP A 126 -9.24 -17.76 -4.07
CA ASP A 126 -9.36 -18.99 -3.32
C ASP A 126 -9.23 -18.71 -1.81
N GLU A 127 -10.22 -19.14 -1.03
CA GLU A 127 -10.23 -18.98 0.43
C GLU A 127 -9.01 -19.61 1.10
N GLN A 128 -8.48 -20.72 0.54
CA GLN A 128 -7.28 -21.36 1.06
C GLN A 128 -6.04 -20.50 0.86
N ASP A 129 -5.95 -19.78 -0.26
CA ASP A 129 -4.87 -18.85 -0.54
C ASP A 129 -4.92 -17.66 0.43
N ILE A 130 -6.12 -17.13 0.65
CA ILE A 130 -6.35 -16.04 1.60
C ILE A 130 -5.96 -16.47 3.02
N LEU A 131 -6.46 -17.62 3.48
CA LEU A 131 -6.13 -18.14 4.82
C LEU A 131 -4.64 -18.42 4.98
N ALA A 132 -4.00 -19.01 3.97
CA ALA A 132 -2.56 -19.28 3.99
C ALA A 132 -1.75 -17.99 4.10
N ALA A 133 -2.13 -16.94 3.37
CA ALA A 133 -1.47 -15.64 3.43
C ALA A 133 -1.62 -14.97 4.80
N TYR A 134 -2.80 -15.01 5.40
CA TYR A 134 -3.00 -14.46 6.75
C TYR A 134 -2.29 -15.26 7.83
N ASN A 135 -2.19 -16.59 7.70
CA ASN A 135 -1.38 -17.42 8.59
C ASN A 135 0.13 -17.10 8.48
N LEU A 136 0.57 -16.54 7.37
CA LEU A 136 1.92 -16.01 7.16
C LEU A 136 2.04 -14.52 7.51
N TYR A 137 1.07 -13.95 8.23
CA TYR A 137 1.09 -12.56 8.69
C TYR A 137 1.18 -11.52 7.57
N VAL A 138 0.48 -11.74 6.46
CA VAL A 138 0.33 -10.71 5.43
C VAL A 138 -0.36 -9.46 6.00
N ASN A 139 0.01 -8.30 5.48
CA ASN A 139 -0.57 -7.04 5.95
C ASN A 139 -1.88 -6.70 5.24
N CYS A 140 -2.03 -7.12 3.99
CA CYS A 140 -3.23 -6.90 3.19
C CYS A 140 -3.30 -7.91 2.04
N TYR A 141 -4.50 -8.37 1.72
CA TYR A 141 -4.77 -9.25 0.58
C TYR A 141 -5.82 -8.59 -0.32
N VAL A 142 -5.51 -8.45 -1.58
CA VAL A 142 -6.38 -7.83 -2.58
C VAL A 142 -6.49 -8.73 -3.80
N THR A 143 -7.72 -9.07 -4.19
CA THR A 143 -7.98 -9.75 -5.46
C THR A 143 -7.95 -8.74 -6.60
N LYS A 144 -7.17 -9.02 -7.65
CA LYS A 144 -7.09 -8.18 -8.85
C LYS A 144 -8.44 -8.19 -9.57
N PRO A 145 -9.09 -7.05 -9.80
CA PRO A 145 -10.27 -6.97 -10.64
C PRO A 145 -9.95 -7.29 -12.10
N VAL A 146 -10.92 -7.88 -12.82
CA VAL A 146 -10.81 -8.11 -14.26
C VAL A 146 -11.00 -6.82 -15.06
N ASP A 147 -11.78 -5.90 -14.53
CA ASP A 147 -12.06 -4.59 -15.13
C ASP A 147 -10.91 -3.64 -14.91
N LEU A 148 -10.43 -2.98 -15.96
CA LEU A 148 -9.28 -2.09 -15.95
C LEU A 148 -9.48 -0.88 -15.03
N ASP A 149 -10.64 -0.25 -15.08
CA ASP A 149 -10.90 0.95 -14.27
C ASP A 149 -10.96 0.59 -12.77
N GLN A 150 -11.52 -0.57 -12.45
CA GLN A 150 -11.52 -1.11 -11.09
C GLN A 150 -10.10 -1.45 -10.63
N PHE A 151 -9.29 -2.05 -11.49
CA PHE A 151 -7.90 -2.36 -11.19
C PHE A 151 -7.11 -1.09 -10.85
N ILE A 152 -7.20 -0.06 -11.68
CA ILE A 152 -6.56 1.24 -11.44
C ILE A 152 -7.08 1.86 -10.12
N GLY A 153 -8.38 1.73 -9.85
CA GLY A 153 -9.01 2.18 -8.60
C GLY A 153 -8.42 1.49 -7.37
N VAL A 154 -8.20 0.18 -7.44
CA VAL A 154 -7.56 -0.61 -6.38
C VAL A 154 -6.13 -0.13 -6.13
N VAL A 155 -5.32 0.04 -7.17
CA VAL A 155 -3.93 0.51 -7.05
C VAL A 155 -3.88 1.90 -6.40
N LYS A 156 -4.75 2.83 -6.82
CA LYS A 156 -4.89 4.16 -6.20
C LYS A 156 -5.30 4.09 -4.73
N SER A 157 -6.15 3.14 -4.37
CA SER A 157 -6.56 2.93 -2.97
C SER A 157 -5.39 2.42 -2.12
N ILE A 158 -4.56 1.52 -2.67
CA ILE A 158 -3.33 1.07 -2.02
C ILE A 158 -2.38 2.26 -1.81
N GLU A 159 -2.16 3.08 -2.83
CA GLU A 159 -1.34 4.29 -2.72
C GLU A 159 -1.85 5.23 -1.63
N GLN A 160 -3.15 5.56 -1.66
CA GLN A 160 -3.74 6.46 -0.69
C GLN A 160 -3.62 5.92 0.73
N PHE A 161 -3.89 4.64 0.95
CA PHE A 161 -3.84 4.03 2.27
C PHE A 161 -2.41 3.92 2.79
N TRP A 162 -1.53 3.27 2.03
CA TRP A 162 -0.18 2.96 2.50
C TRP A 162 0.77 4.15 2.48
N PHE A 163 0.62 5.08 1.53
CA PHE A 163 1.55 6.20 1.39
C PHE A 163 1.08 7.48 2.10
N THR A 164 -0.21 7.58 2.44
CA THR A 164 -0.77 8.79 3.03
C THR A 164 -1.27 8.58 4.45
N ILE A 165 -1.89 7.43 4.75
CA ILE A 165 -2.56 7.18 6.04
C ILE A 165 -1.66 6.39 6.98
N VAL A 166 -1.01 5.33 6.49
CA VAL A 166 -0.17 4.44 7.28
C VAL A 166 1.21 5.06 7.52
N LYS A 167 1.72 4.94 8.75
CA LYS A 167 3.14 5.18 9.03
C LYS A 167 3.92 3.91 8.70
N LEU A 168 4.75 3.98 7.67
CA LEU A 168 5.65 2.89 7.32
C LEU A 168 6.79 2.81 8.33
N PRO A 169 7.31 1.59 8.64
CA PRO A 169 8.47 1.43 9.51
C PRO A 169 9.67 2.16 8.91
N ALA A 170 10.45 2.83 9.74
CA ALA A 170 11.74 3.35 9.30
C ALA A 170 12.69 2.19 8.92
N ALA A 171 13.44 2.40 7.86
CA ALA A 171 14.43 1.43 7.39
C ALA A 171 15.55 1.20 8.42
#